data_f8897211a35244810f5200aa03022333
#
_entry.id   f8897211a35244810f5200aa03022333
#
_cell.length_a   1.000
_cell.length_b   1.000
_cell.length_c   1.000
_cell.angle_alpha   90.00
_cell.angle_beta   90.00
_cell.angle_gamma   90.00
#
_symmetry.space_group_name_H-M   'P 1'
#
loop_
_entity.id
_entity.type
_entity.pdbx_description
1 polymer ?
#
loop_
_entity_poly.entity_id
_entity_poly.type
_entity_poly.pdbx_seq_one_letter_code
_entity_poly.pdbx_strand_id
1 'polypeptide(L)'
;APRTMSGATWAPNTVTWTGNNRTHMVRVPGPGRFELRLPDGAANPYLLQAVIIAAGLDGIRTQADPGKRHDIDMYAEGHKVRGAPKLPLNMLDALRAYNRDKELKEMMGEEFSAAFLKLKHQEWNEFVSHFSTWERENTLDI
;
A
#
# COMPACT_ATOMS: atom_id res chain seq x y z
N ALA A 1 7.61 2.66 2.95
CA ALA A 1 7.63 2.97 4.38
C ALA A 1 8.62 4.10 4.72
N PRO A 2 9.93 4.04 4.35
CA PRO A 2 10.86 5.13 4.67
C PRO A 2 10.41 6.49 4.12
N ARG A 3 9.80 6.50 2.95
CA ARG A 3 9.32 7.73 2.30
C ARG A 3 8.14 8.38 3.01
N THR A 4 7.28 7.60 3.67
CA THR A 4 6.16 8.14 4.47
C THR A 4 6.63 8.72 5.79
N MET A 5 7.73 8.21 6.34
CA MET A 5 8.27 8.65 7.63
C MET A 5 9.11 9.92 7.52
N SER A 6 9.79 10.13 6.39
CA SER A 6 10.68 11.28 6.21
C SER A 6 9.94 12.60 5.96
N GLY A 7 8.65 12.57 5.67
CA GLY A 7 7.88 13.75 5.27
C GLY A 7 8.30 14.36 3.93
N ALA A 8 9.31 13.79 3.29
CA ALA A 8 9.89 14.33 2.05
C ALA A 8 9.05 14.06 0.80
N THR A 9 8.05 13.19 0.91
CA THR A 9 7.18 12.81 -0.20
C THR A 9 5.72 12.79 0.23
N TRP A 10 4.84 13.16 -0.67
CA TRP A 10 3.39 13.15 -0.49
C TRP A 10 2.83 11.71 -0.59
N ALA A 11 3.41 10.78 0.17
CA ALA A 11 3.03 9.39 0.21
C ALA A 11 1.95 9.14 1.27
N PRO A 12 0.88 8.39 0.94
CA PRO A 12 -0.17 8.08 1.89
C PRO A 12 0.29 7.01 2.90
N ASN A 13 -0.27 7.06 4.11
CA ASN A 13 -0.10 6.02 5.13
C ASN A 13 -1.42 5.40 5.60
N THR A 14 -2.53 5.87 5.04
CA THR A 14 -3.89 5.47 5.45
C THR A 14 -4.76 5.31 4.21
N VAL A 15 -5.66 4.34 4.24
CA VAL A 15 -6.64 4.11 3.17
C VAL A 15 -7.72 5.18 3.28
N THR A 16 -7.59 6.21 2.45
CA THR A 16 -8.52 7.35 2.40
C THR A 16 -8.66 7.86 0.97
N TRP A 17 -9.77 8.53 0.71
CA TRP A 17 -10.03 9.18 -0.57
C TRP A 17 -10.60 10.59 -0.40
N THR A 18 -10.41 11.42 -1.42
CA THR A 18 -10.88 12.80 -1.44
C THR A 18 -10.98 13.34 -2.87
N GLY A 19 -11.30 14.61 -3.01
CA GLY A 19 -11.25 15.36 -4.25
C GLY A 19 -9.83 15.71 -4.70
N ASN A 20 -9.59 16.95 -5.08
CA ASN A 20 -8.29 17.41 -5.61
C ASN A 20 -7.25 17.70 -4.51
N ASN A 21 -6.89 16.69 -3.71
CA ASN A 21 -5.92 16.80 -2.64
C ASN A 21 -4.93 15.62 -2.66
N ARG A 22 -3.63 15.90 -2.72
CA ARG A 22 -2.55 14.92 -2.86
C ARG A 22 -2.09 14.28 -1.54
N THR A 23 -2.72 14.57 -0.42
CA THR A 23 -2.37 13.96 0.87
C THR A 23 -3.08 12.63 1.14
N HIS A 24 -3.98 12.20 0.25
CA HIS A 24 -4.76 10.96 0.35
C HIS A 24 -4.25 9.85 -0.56
N MET A 25 -4.63 8.60 -0.25
CA MET A 25 -4.30 7.44 -1.07
C MET A 25 -4.99 7.50 -2.44
N VAL A 26 -6.27 7.86 -2.47
CA VAL A 26 -7.03 8.04 -3.71
C VAL A 26 -7.47 9.50 -3.84
N ARG A 27 -7.08 10.12 -4.95
CA ARG A 27 -7.43 11.48 -5.31
C ARG A 27 -8.36 11.46 -6.52
N VAL A 28 -9.47 12.18 -6.45
CA VAL A 28 -10.43 12.36 -7.54
C VAL A 28 -10.39 13.82 -7.99
N PRO A 29 -9.50 14.20 -8.92
CA PRO A 29 -9.30 15.60 -9.29
C PRO A 29 -10.44 16.17 -10.13
N GLY A 30 -11.29 15.34 -10.71
CA GLY A 30 -12.44 15.73 -11.52
C GLY A 30 -13.24 14.51 -11.99
N PRO A 31 -14.37 14.72 -12.67
CA PRO A 31 -15.23 13.66 -13.17
C PRO A 31 -14.49 12.66 -14.08
N GLY A 32 -14.82 11.38 -13.97
CA GLY A 32 -14.30 10.31 -14.84
C GLY A 32 -12.82 9.97 -14.63
N ARG A 33 -12.16 10.51 -13.61
CA ARG A 33 -10.74 10.29 -13.37
C ARG A 33 -10.42 10.17 -11.89
N PHE A 34 -9.59 9.19 -11.53
CA PHE A 34 -8.95 9.13 -10.21
C PHE A 34 -7.44 8.90 -10.35
N GLU A 35 -6.72 9.17 -9.30
CA GLU A 35 -5.28 8.97 -9.16
C GLU A 35 -5.04 8.11 -7.91
N LEU A 36 -4.48 6.91 -8.10
CA LEU A 36 -4.01 6.07 -7.00
C LEU A 36 -2.58 6.48 -6.66
N ARG A 37 -2.38 6.95 -5.44
CA ARG A 37 -1.11 7.52 -4.97
C ARG A 37 -0.31 6.55 -4.09
N LEU A 38 -0.76 5.29 -4.02
CA LEU A 38 -0.13 4.22 -3.24
C LEU A 38 1.13 3.64 -3.89
N PRO A 39 1.18 3.43 -5.22
CA PRO A 39 2.27 2.70 -5.83
C PRO A 39 3.62 3.41 -5.72
N ASP A 40 4.67 2.62 -5.50
CA ASP A 40 6.07 3.07 -5.60
C ASP A 40 6.53 3.05 -7.07
N GLY A 41 7.46 3.94 -7.42
CA GLY A 41 8.06 3.98 -8.76
C GLY A 41 8.87 2.72 -9.13
N ALA A 42 9.24 1.89 -8.16
CA ALA A 42 9.88 0.59 -8.36
C ALA A 42 8.89 -0.57 -8.54
N ALA A 43 7.56 -0.31 -8.47
CA ALA A 43 6.57 -1.35 -8.69
C ALA A 43 6.63 -1.87 -10.14
N ASN A 44 6.46 -3.19 -10.31
CA ASN A 44 6.34 -3.78 -11.64
C ASN A 44 5.07 -3.24 -12.34
N PRO A 45 5.20 -2.54 -13.48
CA PRO A 45 4.07 -1.83 -14.11
C PRO A 45 2.96 -2.78 -14.59
N TYR A 46 3.30 -4.00 -15.01
CA TYR A 46 2.33 -4.98 -15.47
C TYR A 46 1.50 -5.52 -14.31
N LEU A 47 2.16 -5.91 -13.22
CA LEU A 47 1.47 -6.39 -12.02
C LEU A 47 0.66 -5.30 -11.34
N LEU A 48 1.16 -4.06 -11.33
CA LEU A 48 0.45 -2.92 -10.79
C LEU A 48 -0.88 -2.68 -11.51
N GLN A 49 -0.87 -2.68 -12.84
CA GLN A 49 -2.08 -2.51 -13.63
C GLN A 49 -3.06 -3.66 -13.42
N ALA A 50 -2.58 -4.90 -13.40
CA ALA A 50 -3.41 -6.08 -13.17
C ALA A 50 -4.12 -6.00 -11.81
N VAL A 51 -3.40 -5.66 -10.74
CA VAL A 51 -3.97 -5.53 -9.39
C VAL A 51 -4.98 -4.38 -9.29
N ILE A 52 -4.72 -3.23 -9.94
CA ILE A 52 -5.66 -2.10 -9.95
C ILE A 52 -6.96 -2.50 -10.66
N ILE A 53 -6.86 -3.19 -11.80
CA ILE A 53 -8.02 -3.65 -12.55
C ILE A 53 -8.79 -4.70 -11.73
N ALA A 54 -8.10 -5.67 -11.15
CA ALA A 54 -8.70 -6.70 -10.32
C ALA A 54 -9.48 -6.08 -9.14
N ALA A 55 -8.84 -5.21 -8.36
CA ALA A 55 -9.49 -4.53 -7.23
C ALA A 55 -10.65 -3.64 -7.67
N GLY A 56 -10.53 -2.95 -8.81
CA GLY A 56 -11.61 -2.13 -9.36
C GLY A 56 -12.83 -2.95 -9.79
N LEU A 57 -12.60 -4.08 -10.47
CA LEU A 57 -13.66 -5.00 -10.89
C LEU A 57 -14.35 -5.65 -9.67
N ASP A 58 -13.58 -6.01 -8.65
CA ASP A 58 -14.16 -6.52 -7.39
C ASP A 58 -15.04 -5.48 -6.72
N GLY A 59 -14.56 -4.23 -6.61
CA GLY A 59 -15.35 -3.14 -6.06
C GLY A 59 -16.66 -2.89 -6.81
N ILE A 60 -16.65 -2.97 -8.14
CA ILE A 60 -17.87 -2.86 -8.98
C ILE A 60 -18.79 -4.06 -8.75
N ARG A 61 -18.26 -5.28 -8.77
CA ARG A 61 -19.01 -6.52 -8.59
C ARG A 61 -19.71 -6.58 -7.25
N THR A 62 -19.02 -6.17 -6.20
CA THR A 62 -19.52 -6.19 -4.82
C THR A 62 -20.30 -4.92 -4.45
N GLN A 63 -20.35 -3.93 -5.33
CA GLN A 63 -20.92 -2.61 -5.05
C GLN A 63 -20.32 -1.99 -3.77
N ALA A 64 -18.98 -2.10 -3.65
CA ALA A 64 -18.25 -1.68 -2.47
C ALA A 64 -18.45 -0.17 -2.19
N ASP A 65 -18.80 0.16 -0.95
CA ASP A 65 -18.85 1.53 -0.50
C ASP A 65 -17.42 2.06 -0.27
N PRO A 66 -17.00 3.13 -0.96
CA PRO A 66 -15.67 3.71 -0.75
C PRO A 66 -15.51 4.37 0.64
N GLY A 67 -16.55 4.39 1.43
CA GLY A 67 -16.57 5.03 2.74
C GLY A 67 -16.56 6.56 2.66
N LYS A 68 -16.41 7.18 3.80
CA LYS A 68 -16.45 8.64 3.94
C LYS A 68 -15.34 9.32 3.14
N ARG A 69 -15.72 10.32 2.34
CA ARG A 69 -14.78 11.28 1.76
C ARG A 69 -14.19 12.18 2.85
N HIS A 70 -12.87 12.40 2.80
CA HIS A 70 -12.17 13.27 3.75
C HIS A 70 -11.55 14.46 3.02
N ASP A 71 -12.10 15.66 3.24
CA ASP A 71 -11.61 16.91 2.62
C ASP A 71 -10.69 17.68 3.58
N ILE A 72 -9.65 17.00 4.07
CA ILE A 72 -8.66 17.53 5.01
C ILE A 72 -7.23 17.28 4.51
N ASP A 73 -6.27 18.01 5.06
CA ASP A 73 -4.85 17.68 4.86
C ASP A 73 -4.45 16.53 5.79
N MET A 74 -4.15 15.35 5.19
CA MET A 74 -3.78 14.15 5.96
C MET A 74 -2.46 14.28 6.72
N TYR A 75 -1.57 15.18 6.32
CA TYR A 75 -0.33 15.42 7.08
C TYR A 75 -0.60 16.25 8.34
N ALA A 76 -1.41 17.30 8.22
CA ALA A 76 -1.74 18.17 9.35
C ALA A 76 -2.84 17.56 10.25
N GLU A 77 -3.87 16.95 9.65
CA GLU A 77 -5.11 16.58 10.33
C GLU A 77 -5.43 15.09 10.32
N GLY A 78 -4.57 14.25 9.71
CA GLY A 78 -4.79 12.82 9.59
C GLY A 78 -5.00 12.09 10.92
N HIS A 79 -4.50 12.62 12.02
CA HIS A 79 -4.74 12.13 13.37
C HIS A 79 -6.22 12.18 13.80
N LYS A 80 -7.02 13.02 13.15
CA LYS A 80 -8.47 13.15 13.39
C LYS A 80 -9.28 12.05 12.69
N VAL A 81 -8.71 11.39 11.68
CA VAL A 81 -9.38 10.32 10.95
C VAL A 81 -9.40 9.05 11.81
N ARG A 82 -10.60 8.60 12.18
CA ARG A 82 -10.81 7.41 12.98
C ARG A 82 -11.34 6.27 12.11
N GLY A 83 -10.88 5.04 12.37
CA GLY A 83 -11.40 3.85 11.72
C GLY A 83 -10.88 3.55 10.31
N ALA A 84 -10.18 4.46 9.65
CA ALA A 84 -9.57 4.19 8.35
C ALA A 84 -8.37 3.24 8.50
N PRO A 85 -8.28 2.16 7.69
CA PRO A 85 -7.18 1.22 7.76
C PRO A 85 -5.83 1.90 7.48
N LYS A 86 -4.79 1.44 8.18
CA LYS A 86 -3.42 1.87 7.90
C LYS A 86 -2.82 1.02 6.78
N LEU A 87 -2.01 1.66 5.94
CA LEU A 87 -1.23 0.96 4.94
C LEU A 87 -0.06 0.21 5.60
N PRO A 88 0.34 -0.95 5.05
CA PRO A 88 1.51 -1.67 5.54
C PRO A 88 2.77 -0.81 5.55
N LEU A 89 3.55 -0.87 6.62
CA LEU A 89 4.78 -0.08 6.76
C LEU A 89 6.03 -0.80 6.22
N ASN A 90 5.94 -2.10 6.01
CA ASN A 90 7.03 -2.92 5.51
C ASN A 90 6.52 -4.00 4.55
N MET A 91 7.45 -4.66 3.86
CA MET A 91 7.13 -5.69 2.87
C MET A 91 6.44 -6.90 3.50
N LEU A 92 6.87 -7.35 4.68
CA LEU A 92 6.28 -8.52 5.33
C LEU A 92 4.80 -8.31 5.66
N ASP A 93 4.43 -7.14 6.16
CA ASP A 93 3.03 -6.83 6.48
C ASP A 93 2.19 -6.69 5.20
N ALA A 94 2.76 -6.17 4.11
CA ALA A 94 2.10 -6.17 2.81
C ALA A 94 1.88 -7.60 2.27
N LEU A 95 2.88 -8.49 2.39
CA LEU A 95 2.76 -9.90 2.00
C LEU A 95 1.72 -10.64 2.84
N ARG A 96 1.68 -10.37 4.15
CA ARG A 96 0.65 -10.92 5.04
C ARG A 96 -0.76 -10.46 4.66
N ALA A 97 -0.92 -9.19 4.28
CA ALA A 97 -2.19 -8.66 3.80
C ALA A 97 -2.60 -9.34 2.50
N TYR A 98 -1.71 -9.42 1.51
CA TYR A 98 -1.97 -10.11 0.24
C TYR A 98 -2.31 -11.59 0.44
N ASN A 99 -1.58 -12.30 1.31
CA ASN A 99 -1.84 -13.72 1.56
C ASN A 99 -3.22 -14.00 2.19
N ARG A 100 -3.78 -13.04 2.95
CA ARG A 100 -5.12 -13.15 3.54
C ARG A 100 -6.24 -12.83 2.56
N ASP A 101 -5.93 -12.07 1.52
CA ASP A 101 -6.91 -11.65 0.52
C ASP A 101 -7.14 -12.78 -0.50
N LYS A 102 -8.20 -13.55 -0.27
CA LYS A 102 -8.56 -14.70 -1.12
C LYS A 102 -9.05 -14.25 -2.49
N GLU A 103 -9.88 -13.22 -2.52
CA GLU A 103 -10.48 -12.69 -3.74
C GLU A 103 -9.39 -12.18 -4.71
N LEU A 104 -8.48 -11.36 -4.19
CA LEU A 104 -7.38 -10.85 -5.02
C LEU A 104 -6.46 -11.96 -5.52
N LYS A 105 -6.16 -12.97 -4.68
CA LYS A 105 -5.35 -14.13 -5.11
C LYS A 105 -6.01 -14.93 -6.21
N GLU A 106 -7.32 -15.16 -6.10
CA GLU A 106 -8.10 -15.85 -7.14
C GLU A 106 -8.09 -15.05 -8.44
N MET A 107 -8.34 -13.75 -8.40
CA MET A 107 -8.34 -12.87 -9.56
C MET A 107 -6.97 -12.76 -10.25
N MET A 108 -5.89 -12.80 -9.49
CA MET A 108 -4.51 -12.80 -10.00
C MET A 108 -4.04 -14.19 -10.46
N GLY A 109 -4.77 -15.24 -10.09
CA GLY A 109 -4.40 -16.64 -10.30
C GLY A 109 -3.66 -17.23 -9.11
N GLU A 110 -4.13 -18.37 -8.62
CA GLU A 110 -3.59 -19.00 -7.40
C GLU A 110 -2.13 -19.44 -7.56
N GLU A 111 -1.79 -20.01 -8.70
CA GLU A 111 -0.42 -20.44 -8.99
C GLU A 111 0.55 -19.26 -9.02
N PHE A 112 0.17 -18.18 -9.71
CA PHE A 112 0.93 -16.93 -9.72
C PHE A 112 1.08 -16.37 -8.31
N SER A 113 0.00 -16.30 -7.54
CA SER A 113 -0.02 -15.75 -6.19
C SER A 113 0.90 -16.54 -5.24
N ALA A 114 0.88 -17.86 -5.34
CA ALA A 114 1.76 -18.73 -4.55
C ALA A 114 3.24 -18.52 -4.91
N ALA A 115 3.57 -18.47 -6.20
CA ALA A 115 4.92 -18.22 -6.69
C ALA A 115 5.42 -16.81 -6.29
N PHE A 116 4.59 -15.80 -6.44
CA PHE A 116 4.89 -14.41 -6.05
C PHE A 116 5.16 -14.29 -4.56
N LEU A 117 4.28 -14.85 -3.71
CA LEU A 117 4.46 -14.85 -2.27
C LEU A 117 5.75 -15.57 -1.86
N LYS A 118 6.04 -16.73 -2.44
CA LYS A 118 7.28 -17.49 -2.18
C LYS A 118 8.52 -16.63 -2.50
N LEU A 119 8.55 -16.04 -3.70
CA LEU A 119 9.67 -15.19 -4.13
C LEU A 119 9.85 -13.99 -3.21
N LYS A 120 8.77 -13.28 -2.89
CA LYS A 120 8.83 -12.07 -2.07
C LYS A 120 9.13 -12.36 -0.59
N HIS A 121 8.75 -13.51 -0.07
CA HIS A 121 9.20 -13.97 1.26
C HIS A 121 10.69 -14.28 1.27
N GLN A 122 11.23 -14.86 0.20
CA GLN A 122 12.68 -15.06 0.08
C GLN A 122 13.42 -13.73 0.07
N GLU A 123 12.99 -12.75 -0.76
CA GLU A 123 13.58 -11.40 -0.76
C GLU A 123 13.53 -10.74 0.62
N TRP A 124 12.42 -10.92 1.36
CA TRP A 124 12.31 -10.41 2.71
C TRP A 124 13.31 -11.07 3.66
N ASN A 125 13.45 -12.39 3.61
CA ASN A 125 14.40 -13.13 4.44
C ASN A 125 15.85 -12.72 4.15
N GLU A 126 16.19 -12.52 2.89
CA GLU A 126 17.50 -12.01 2.48
C GLU A 126 17.75 -10.61 3.03
N PHE A 127 16.75 -9.72 2.92
CA PHE A 127 16.83 -8.36 3.45
C PHE A 127 17.04 -8.34 4.97
N VAL A 128 16.27 -9.11 5.74
CA VAL A 128 16.38 -9.11 7.23
C VAL A 128 17.60 -9.87 7.75
N SER A 129 18.21 -10.72 6.93
CA SER A 129 19.48 -11.37 7.28
C SER A 129 20.69 -10.45 7.08
N HIS A 130 20.49 -9.31 6.42
CA HIS A 130 21.54 -8.34 6.19
C HIS A 130 21.69 -7.39 7.38
N PHE A 131 22.86 -7.45 8.02
CA PHE A 131 23.17 -6.63 9.18
C PHE A 131 23.52 -5.19 8.73
N SER A 132 22.65 -4.24 9.04
CA SER A 132 22.79 -2.86 8.60
C SER A 132 23.86 -2.10 9.39
N THR A 133 24.38 -1.00 8.83
CA THR A 133 25.30 -0.09 9.52
C THR A 133 24.66 0.46 10.80
N TRP A 134 23.37 0.83 10.74
CA TRP A 134 22.64 1.32 11.90
C TRP A 134 22.59 0.29 13.04
N GLU A 135 22.34 -0.98 12.74
CA GLU A 135 22.35 -2.05 13.74
C GLU A 135 23.73 -2.23 14.36
N ARG A 136 24.80 -2.18 13.54
CA ARG A 136 26.17 -2.23 14.06
C ARG A 136 26.47 -1.11 15.04
N GLU A 137 26.04 0.11 14.74
CA GLU A 137 26.31 1.30 15.54
C GLU A 137 25.45 1.39 16.81
N ASN A 138 24.29 0.71 16.83
CA ASN A 138 23.31 0.90 17.90
C ASN A 138 23.00 -0.37 18.72
N THR A 139 23.51 -1.54 18.33
CA THR A 139 23.13 -2.81 18.99
C THR A 139 24.31 -3.70 19.40
N LEU A 140 25.56 -3.40 18.99
CA LEU A 140 26.70 -4.26 19.31
C LEU A 140 27.40 -3.91 20.63
N ASP A 141 27.19 -2.72 21.16
CA ASP A 141 27.82 -2.22 22.38
C ASP A 141 26.86 -2.17 23.59
N ILE A 142 25.98 -3.18 23.70
CA ILE A 142 25.06 -3.33 24.83
C ILE A 142 25.67 -4.26 25.89
#